data_b1d7de871102a69031a9d2db3529082a
#
_entry.id   b1d7de871102a69031a9d2db3529082a
#
_cell.length_a   1.000
_cell.length_b   1.000
_cell.length_c   1.000
_cell.angle_alpha   90.00
_cell.angle_beta   90.00
_cell.angle_gamma   90.00
#
_symmetry.space_group_name_H-M   'P 1'
#
loop_
_entity.id
_entity.type
_entity.pdbx_description
1 polymer ?
#
loop_
_entity_poly.entity_id
_entity_poly.type
_entity_poly.pdbx_seq_one_letter_code
_entity_poly.pdbx_strand_id
1 'polypeptide(L)'
;MIDLRSDTVTKPSKEMREFMMQAELGDDVFQDDPTVQLFEELTAKKFGKQAGLFCPSGTMTNQIALMVYLKPGDEVICSSEAHIYNYEGGGIARNSGASVRLINRKSGIIYLEEILDNINPDDIHYPVTKLVALENTVNLSLIHI
;
A
#
# COMPACT_ATOMS: atom_id res chain seq x y z
N MET A 1 0.73 -16.00 -24.94
CA MET A 1 0.81 -14.53 -24.85
C MET A 1 1.04 -14.17 -23.39
N ILE A 2 2.05 -13.36 -23.08
CA ILE A 2 2.32 -12.87 -21.74
C ILE A 2 1.49 -11.60 -21.54
N ASP A 3 0.65 -11.59 -20.51
CA ASP A 3 -0.23 -10.46 -20.19
C ASP A 3 0.28 -9.76 -18.92
N LEU A 4 0.74 -8.52 -19.06
CA LEU A 4 1.32 -7.70 -18.00
C LEU A 4 0.45 -6.47 -17.68
N ARG A 5 -0.83 -6.47 -18.07
CA ARG A 5 -1.73 -5.32 -17.83
C ARG A 5 -1.93 -5.01 -16.36
N SER A 6 -1.97 -6.02 -15.52
CA SER A 6 -2.25 -5.91 -14.09
C SER A 6 -1.84 -7.21 -13.39
N ASP A 7 -1.46 -7.11 -12.12
CA ASP A 7 -1.30 -8.26 -11.24
C ASP A 7 -2.60 -9.08 -11.13
N THR A 8 -3.75 -8.43 -11.22
CA THR A 8 -5.08 -9.05 -11.11
C THR A 8 -5.42 -10.04 -12.24
N VAL A 9 -4.71 -10.02 -13.38
CA VAL A 9 -4.93 -11.00 -14.48
C VAL A 9 -4.13 -12.28 -14.29
N THR A 10 -3.23 -12.34 -13.31
CA THR A 10 -2.47 -13.55 -12.99
C THR A 10 -3.38 -14.62 -12.39
N LYS A 11 -3.05 -15.88 -12.68
CA LYS A 11 -3.82 -17.03 -12.20
C LYS A 11 -2.90 -17.94 -11.39
N PRO A 12 -3.41 -18.57 -10.33
CA PRO A 12 -2.63 -19.54 -9.59
C PRO A 12 -2.28 -20.75 -10.47
N SER A 13 -1.07 -21.28 -10.32
CA SER A 13 -0.65 -22.52 -10.96
C SER A 13 -1.46 -23.71 -10.46
N LYS A 14 -1.28 -24.88 -11.09
CA LYS A 14 -1.93 -26.12 -10.64
C LYS A 14 -1.49 -26.47 -9.22
N GLU A 15 -0.19 -26.39 -8.98
CA GLU A 15 0.42 -26.70 -7.69
C GLU A 15 -0.05 -25.73 -6.59
N MET A 16 -0.16 -24.44 -6.90
CA MET A 16 -0.72 -23.45 -5.97
C MET A 16 -2.16 -23.80 -5.58
N ARG A 17 -2.98 -24.21 -6.57
CA ARG A 17 -4.38 -24.58 -6.29
C ARG A 17 -4.48 -25.86 -5.48
N GLU A 18 -3.62 -26.85 -5.74
CA GLU A 18 -3.54 -28.09 -4.94
C GLU A 18 -3.12 -27.79 -3.50
N PHE A 19 -2.14 -26.91 -3.31
CA PHE A 19 -1.72 -26.46 -1.98
C PHE A 19 -2.85 -25.76 -1.23
N MET A 20 -3.55 -24.83 -1.90
CA MET A 20 -4.71 -24.12 -1.31
C MET A 20 -5.81 -25.08 -0.86
N MET A 21 -6.09 -26.14 -1.64
CA MET A 21 -7.11 -27.14 -1.29
C MET A 21 -6.75 -28.03 -0.10
N GLN A 22 -5.45 -28.13 0.21
CA GLN A 22 -4.93 -28.95 1.32
C GLN A 22 -4.57 -28.09 2.54
N ALA A 23 -4.64 -26.75 2.43
CA ALA A 23 -4.30 -25.86 3.52
C ALA A 23 -5.20 -26.13 4.75
N GLU A 24 -4.58 -26.20 5.90
CA GLU A 24 -5.30 -26.25 7.17
C GLU A 24 -5.96 -24.89 7.43
N LEU A 25 -7.23 -24.92 7.86
CA LEU A 25 -8.05 -23.73 8.08
C LEU A 25 -8.37 -23.59 9.56
N GLY A 26 -8.50 -22.36 10.00
CA GLY A 26 -8.94 -21.97 11.33
C GLY A 26 -9.63 -20.63 11.32
N ASP A 27 -10.07 -20.18 12.50
CA ASP A 27 -10.71 -18.88 12.66
C ASP A 27 -9.65 -17.82 12.97
N ASP A 28 -9.41 -16.91 12.02
CA ASP A 28 -8.43 -15.85 12.16
C ASP A 28 -8.78 -14.84 13.27
N VAL A 29 -10.07 -14.67 13.60
CA VAL A 29 -10.52 -13.80 14.71
C VAL A 29 -9.98 -14.28 16.06
N PHE A 30 -9.88 -15.61 16.25
CA PHE A 30 -9.29 -16.22 17.43
C PHE A 30 -7.80 -16.54 17.27
N GLN A 31 -7.22 -16.18 16.13
CA GLN A 31 -5.84 -16.54 15.78
C GLN A 31 -5.61 -18.06 15.76
N ASP A 32 -6.60 -18.79 15.26
CA ASP A 32 -6.57 -20.27 15.20
C ASP A 32 -6.23 -20.77 13.79
N ASP A 33 -6.10 -19.89 12.78
CA ASP A 33 -5.74 -20.30 11.43
C ASP A 33 -4.21 -20.51 11.30
N PRO A 34 -3.75 -21.78 11.23
CA PRO A 34 -2.31 -22.07 11.21
C PRO A 34 -1.66 -21.66 9.90
N THR A 35 -2.42 -21.61 8.80
CA THR A 35 -1.89 -21.22 7.49
C THR A 35 -1.64 -19.72 7.43
N VAL A 36 -2.54 -18.89 7.97
CA VAL A 36 -2.34 -17.45 8.09
C VAL A 36 -1.16 -17.13 9.00
N GLN A 37 -1.11 -17.74 10.19
CA GLN A 37 -0.01 -17.54 11.14
C GLN A 37 1.35 -17.88 10.54
N LEU A 38 1.46 -19.03 9.89
CA LEU A 38 2.69 -19.44 9.22
C LEU A 38 3.10 -18.46 8.11
N PHE A 39 2.14 -17.98 7.33
CA PHE A 39 2.40 -17.00 6.26
C PHE A 39 2.93 -15.67 6.83
N GLU A 40 2.32 -15.15 7.89
CA GLU A 40 2.75 -13.94 8.57
C GLU A 40 4.15 -14.08 9.15
N GLU A 41 4.43 -15.19 9.85
CA GLU A 41 5.74 -15.49 10.43
C GLU A 41 6.84 -15.59 9.36
N LEU A 42 6.61 -16.40 8.32
CA LEU A 42 7.58 -16.58 7.24
C LEU A 42 7.86 -15.27 6.50
N THR A 43 6.81 -14.45 6.29
CA THR A 43 6.95 -13.15 5.64
C THR A 43 7.73 -12.18 6.52
N ALA A 44 7.39 -12.07 7.79
CA ALA A 44 8.12 -11.24 8.75
C ALA A 44 9.60 -11.63 8.80
N LYS A 45 9.91 -12.92 8.91
CA LYS A 45 11.28 -13.44 8.92
C LYS A 45 12.03 -13.11 7.64
N LYS A 46 11.39 -13.30 6.47
CA LYS A 46 11.98 -13.01 5.16
C LYS A 46 12.42 -11.55 5.02
N PHE A 47 11.65 -10.62 5.59
CA PHE A 47 11.93 -9.18 5.55
C PHE A 47 12.65 -8.66 6.81
N GLY A 48 13.05 -9.52 7.74
CA GLY A 48 13.73 -9.15 8.99
C GLY A 48 12.88 -8.25 9.88
N LYS A 49 11.56 -8.47 9.90
CA LYS A 49 10.59 -7.72 10.71
C LYS A 49 10.13 -8.54 11.90
N GLN A 50 9.59 -7.85 12.92
CA GLN A 50 9.11 -8.49 14.15
C GLN A 50 7.80 -9.25 13.94
N ALA A 51 6.94 -8.76 13.05
CA ALA A 51 5.65 -9.36 12.73
C ALA A 51 5.23 -9.05 11.30
N GLY A 52 4.30 -9.83 10.77
CA GLY A 52 3.55 -9.59 9.55
C GLY A 52 2.08 -9.48 9.86
N LEU A 53 1.32 -8.88 8.96
CA LEU A 53 -0.14 -8.85 8.99
C LEU A 53 -0.66 -9.24 7.61
N PHE A 54 -1.41 -10.32 7.55
CA PHE A 54 -2.10 -10.71 6.32
C PHE A 54 -3.27 -9.77 6.04
N CYS A 55 -3.36 -9.31 4.81
CA CYS A 55 -4.50 -8.53 4.32
C CYS A 55 -5.01 -9.13 3.02
N PRO A 56 -6.32 -9.29 2.84
CA PRO A 56 -6.91 -9.92 1.65
C PRO A 56 -6.77 -9.10 0.36
N SER A 57 -6.29 -7.86 0.46
CA SER A 57 -6.02 -7.02 -0.72
C SER A 57 -4.89 -6.01 -0.47
N GLY A 58 -4.18 -5.64 -1.54
CA GLY A 58 -3.18 -4.56 -1.50
C GLY A 58 -3.78 -3.21 -1.08
N THR A 59 -5.01 -2.91 -1.51
CA THR A 59 -5.74 -1.72 -1.06
C THR A 59 -5.90 -1.69 0.45
N MET A 60 -6.29 -2.79 1.08
CA MET A 60 -6.39 -2.86 2.54
C MET A 60 -5.04 -2.63 3.22
N THR A 61 -3.97 -3.24 2.70
CA THR A 61 -2.61 -3.04 3.20
C THR A 61 -2.20 -1.58 3.15
N ASN A 62 -2.41 -0.92 2.00
CA ASN A 62 -2.08 0.49 1.83
C ASN A 62 -2.88 1.38 2.79
N GLN A 63 -4.18 1.13 2.91
CA GLN A 63 -5.04 1.93 3.78
C GLN A 63 -4.67 1.76 5.26
N ILE A 64 -4.35 0.56 5.71
CA ILE A 64 -3.86 0.33 7.08
C ILE A 64 -2.54 1.07 7.31
N ALA A 65 -1.58 0.99 6.37
CA ALA A 65 -0.32 1.71 6.48
C ALA A 65 -0.53 3.23 6.60
N LEU A 66 -1.43 3.79 5.79
CA LEU A 66 -1.78 5.22 5.87
C LEU A 66 -2.41 5.58 7.22
N MET A 67 -3.36 4.78 7.72
CA MET A 67 -4.04 5.00 9.00
C MET A 67 -3.11 4.91 10.22
N VAL A 68 -2.04 4.12 10.13
CA VAL A 68 -1.04 4.03 11.21
C VAL A 68 -0.25 5.33 11.37
N TYR A 69 -0.01 6.04 10.28
CA TYR A 69 0.82 7.25 10.27
C TYR A 69 0.05 8.56 10.22
N LEU A 70 -1.20 8.53 9.77
CA LEU A 70 -2.00 9.73 9.49
C LEU A 70 -3.23 9.81 10.38
N LYS A 71 -3.60 11.03 10.74
CA LYS A 71 -4.84 11.39 11.43
C LYS A 71 -5.46 12.64 10.79
N PRO A 72 -6.72 12.98 11.11
CA PRO A 72 -7.33 14.22 10.65
C PRO A 72 -6.45 15.46 10.94
N GLY A 73 -6.23 16.27 9.91
CA GLY A 73 -5.34 17.43 9.95
C GLY A 73 -3.90 17.17 9.48
N ASP A 74 -3.53 15.91 9.28
CA ASP A 74 -2.25 15.57 8.64
C ASP A 74 -2.34 15.65 7.10
N GLU A 75 -1.19 15.65 6.45
CA GLU A 75 -1.04 15.64 5.00
C GLU A 75 -0.04 14.56 4.58
N VAL A 76 -0.36 13.87 3.46
CA VAL A 76 0.56 12.97 2.77
C VAL A 76 0.98 13.55 1.43
N ILE A 77 2.27 13.52 1.13
CA ILE A 77 2.81 13.84 -0.20
C ILE A 77 2.85 12.55 -1.01
N CYS A 78 2.30 12.55 -2.22
CA CYS A 78 2.42 11.43 -3.16
C CYS A 78 2.38 11.92 -4.62
N SER A 79 2.68 11.02 -5.56
CA SER A 79 2.52 11.30 -6.99
C SER A 79 1.03 11.43 -7.34
N SER A 80 0.71 12.32 -8.31
CA SER A 80 -0.61 12.37 -8.95
C SER A 80 -0.99 11.05 -9.63
N GLU A 81 -0.01 10.21 -9.96
CA GLU A 81 -0.22 8.90 -10.59
C GLU A 81 -0.29 7.75 -9.56
N ALA A 82 -0.14 8.05 -8.26
CA ALA A 82 -0.13 7.02 -7.22
C ALA A 82 -1.47 6.26 -7.13
N HIS A 83 -1.38 4.95 -6.96
CA HIS A 83 -2.54 4.06 -6.81
C HIS A 83 -3.38 4.44 -5.58
N ILE A 84 -2.75 4.76 -4.45
CA ILE A 84 -3.41 5.18 -3.21
C ILE A 84 -4.28 6.42 -3.39
N TYR A 85 -3.96 7.27 -4.35
CA TYR A 85 -4.71 8.47 -4.65
C TYR A 85 -5.85 8.21 -5.65
N ASN A 86 -5.55 7.50 -6.75
CA ASN A 86 -6.46 7.38 -7.88
C ASN A 86 -7.44 6.19 -7.78
N TYR A 87 -7.01 5.06 -7.15
CA TYR A 87 -7.71 3.78 -7.31
C TYR A 87 -8.15 3.12 -6.01
N GLU A 88 -8.11 3.83 -4.90
CA GLU A 88 -8.50 3.29 -3.58
C GLU A 88 -9.71 4.00 -2.97
N GLY A 89 -10.65 4.47 -3.81
CA GLY A 89 -11.94 4.99 -3.38
C GLY A 89 -11.86 6.24 -2.48
N GLY A 90 -10.81 7.07 -2.67
CA GLY A 90 -10.57 8.23 -1.82
C GLY A 90 -10.15 7.85 -0.38
N GLY A 91 -9.52 6.69 -0.23
CA GLY A 91 -9.22 6.09 1.07
C GLY A 91 -8.40 6.96 2.00
N ILE A 92 -7.48 7.77 1.49
CA ILE A 92 -6.68 8.69 2.31
C ILE A 92 -7.60 9.63 3.11
N ALA A 93 -8.52 10.32 2.43
CA ALA A 93 -9.45 11.23 3.09
C ALA A 93 -10.50 10.48 3.92
N ARG A 94 -11.04 9.37 3.38
CA ARG A 94 -12.13 8.62 3.99
C ARG A 94 -11.72 7.92 5.28
N ASN A 95 -10.54 7.27 5.28
CA ASN A 95 -10.11 6.41 6.38
C ASN A 95 -9.20 7.14 7.37
N SER A 96 -8.29 7.99 6.87
CA SER A 96 -7.33 8.72 7.72
C SER A 96 -7.75 10.16 8.01
N GLY A 97 -8.69 10.73 7.25
CA GLY A 97 -9.06 12.14 7.38
C GLY A 97 -7.95 13.11 6.97
N ALA A 98 -6.93 12.60 6.28
CA ALA A 98 -5.77 13.38 5.88
C ALA A 98 -5.96 14.05 4.52
N SER A 99 -5.29 15.18 4.33
CA SER A 99 -5.18 15.85 3.03
C SER A 99 -4.07 15.23 2.19
N VAL A 100 -4.08 15.53 0.89
CA VAL A 100 -3.10 15.01 -0.06
C VAL A 100 -2.41 16.16 -0.76
N ARG A 101 -1.08 16.16 -0.76
CA ARG A 101 -0.22 17.02 -1.56
C ARG A 101 0.28 16.23 -2.76
N LEU A 102 -0.13 16.63 -3.95
CA LEU A 102 0.25 15.92 -5.17
C LEU A 102 1.49 16.51 -5.82
N ILE A 103 2.42 15.64 -6.18
CA ILE A 103 3.51 15.97 -7.10
C ILE A 103 3.10 15.51 -8.50
N ASN A 104 2.92 16.50 -9.40
CA ASN A 104 2.37 16.28 -10.74
C ASN A 104 3.47 15.94 -11.75
N ARG A 105 3.78 14.65 -11.87
CA ARG A 105 4.66 14.13 -12.93
C ARG A 105 4.03 12.89 -13.58
N LYS A 106 3.90 12.92 -14.89
CA LYS A 106 3.38 11.77 -15.68
C LYS A 106 4.21 10.49 -15.51
N SER A 107 5.49 10.61 -15.14
CA SER A 107 6.36 9.46 -14.88
C SER A 107 6.07 8.79 -13.54
N GLY A 108 5.35 9.47 -12.62
CA GLY A 108 5.18 9.02 -11.24
C GLY A 108 6.44 9.12 -10.37
N ILE A 109 7.58 9.48 -10.95
CA ILE A 109 8.86 9.63 -10.23
C ILE A 109 8.82 10.93 -9.43
N ILE A 110 9.17 10.87 -8.16
CA ILE A 110 9.27 12.02 -7.25
C ILE A 110 10.75 12.23 -6.90
N TYR A 111 11.23 13.47 -7.02
CA TYR A 111 12.58 13.84 -6.62
C TYR A 111 12.60 14.47 -5.23
N LEU A 112 13.73 14.38 -4.55
CA LEU A 112 13.87 14.88 -3.18
C LEU A 112 13.56 16.37 -3.07
N GLU A 113 14.02 17.17 -4.03
CA GLU A 113 13.80 18.61 -4.05
C GLU A 113 12.29 18.95 -4.10
N GLU A 114 11.52 18.19 -4.88
CA GLU A 114 10.07 18.37 -4.96
C GLU A 114 9.37 18.03 -3.64
N ILE A 115 9.88 17.03 -2.91
CA ILE A 115 9.35 16.71 -1.58
C ILE A 115 9.63 17.88 -0.64
N LEU A 116 10.88 18.36 -0.58
CA LEU A 116 11.28 19.44 0.32
C LEU A 116 10.51 20.73 0.07
N ASP A 117 10.28 21.08 -1.19
CA ASP A 117 9.51 22.27 -1.60
C ASP A 117 8.01 22.16 -1.25
N ASN A 118 7.52 20.96 -0.98
CA ASN A 118 6.11 20.70 -0.68
C ASN A 118 5.85 20.37 0.81
N ILE A 119 6.87 20.42 1.66
CA ILE A 119 6.66 20.31 3.11
C ILE A 119 6.09 21.64 3.62
N ASN A 120 4.95 21.56 4.28
CA ASN A 120 4.33 22.75 4.88
C ASN A 120 5.16 23.28 6.05
N PRO A 121 5.17 24.62 6.26
CA PRO A 121 5.77 25.22 7.45
C PRO A 121 4.98 24.83 8.70
N ASP A 122 5.63 24.93 9.87
CA ASP A 122 4.97 24.79 11.17
C ASP A 122 4.12 26.04 11.46
N ASP A 123 2.90 26.03 10.94
CA ASP A 123 1.94 27.13 11.01
C ASP A 123 0.52 26.55 11.06
N ILE A 124 -0.32 27.09 11.96
CA ILE A 124 -1.69 26.60 12.21
C ILE A 124 -2.64 26.64 11.01
N HIS A 125 -2.29 27.39 9.98
CA HIS A 125 -3.09 27.51 8.76
C HIS A 125 -2.87 26.35 7.77
N TYR A 126 -1.84 25.53 7.99
CA TYR A 126 -1.50 24.43 7.10
C TYR A 126 -1.72 23.06 7.76
N PRO A 127 -2.06 22.04 6.98
CA PRO A 127 -2.01 20.66 7.49
C PRO A 127 -0.56 20.28 7.80
N VAL A 128 -0.38 19.38 8.75
CA VAL A 128 0.95 18.88 9.10
C VAL A 128 1.41 17.87 8.04
N THR A 129 2.45 18.20 7.27
CA THR A 129 3.06 17.23 6.34
C THR A 129 3.70 16.12 7.15
N LYS A 130 3.10 14.92 7.14
CA LYS A 130 3.44 13.82 8.03
C LYS A 130 4.05 12.63 7.33
N LEU A 131 3.69 12.40 6.08
CA LEU A 131 4.06 11.20 5.34
C LEU A 131 4.42 11.54 3.89
N VAL A 132 5.40 10.82 3.36
CA VAL A 132 5.68 10.74 1.92
C VAL A 132 5.42 9.31 1.49
N ALA A 133 4.50 9.13 0.54
CA ALA A 133 4.19 7.82 -0.02
C ALA A 133 4.79 7.70 -1.42
N LEU A 134 5.64 6.69 -1.59
CA LEU A 134 6.27 6.36 -2.86
C LEU A 134 5.75 5.02 -3.36
N GLU A 135 5.53 4.93 -4.66
CA GLU A 135 5.06 3.72 -5.34
C GLU A 135 6.16 3.20 -6.28
N ASN A 136 6.54 1.94 -6.08
CA ASN A 136 7.51 1.26 -6.92
C ASN A 136 6.99 -0.17 -7.25
N THR A 137 6.59 -0.40 -8.45
CA THR A 137 6.54 0.41 -9.67
C THR A 137 5.21 1.14 -9.78
N VAL A 138 5.16 2.29 -10.47
CA VAL A 138 3.89 3.02 -10.67
C VAL A 138 2.95 2.17 -11.52
N ASN A 139 1.78 1.84 -10.97
CA ASN A 139 0.84 0.84 -11.51
C ASN A 139 0.36 1.15 -12.95
N LEU A 140 0.22 2.42 -13.28
CA LEU A 140 -0.28 2.86 -14.58
C LEU A 140 0.74 2.85 -15.69
N SER A 141 2.00 2.60 -15.40
CA SER A 141 3.04 2.60 -16.40
C SER A 141 4.04 1.47 -16.18
N LEU A 142 3.57 0.23 -16.25
CA LEU A 142 4.46 -0.91 -16.49
C LEU A 142 5.38 -0.71 -17.70
N ILE A 143 5.22 0.41 -18.39
CA ILE A 143 6.04 0.91 -19.50
C ILE A 143 7.47 1.26 -19.07
N HIS A 144 7.75 1.37 -17.77
CA HIS A 144 9.08 1.71 -17.25
C HIS A 144 9.96 0.50 -16.91
N ILE A 145 9.49 -0.68 -17.21
CA ILE A 145 10.28 -1.90 -17.09
C ILE A 145 11.07 -2.16 -18.38
#